data_0f5bb443e37e8b8b4c9364ece276703c
#
_entry.id   0f5bb443e37e8b8b4c9364ece276703c
#
_cell.length_a   1.000
_cell.length_b   1.000
_cell.length_c   1.000
_cell.angle_alpha   90.00
_cell.angle_beta   90.00
_cell.angle_gamma   90.00
#
_symmetry.space_group_name_H-M   'P 1'
#
loop_
_entity.id
_entity.type
_entity.pdbx_description
1 polymer ?
#
loop_
_entity_poly.entity_id
_entity_poly.type
_entity_poly.pdbx_seq_one_letter_code
_entity_poly.pdbx_strand_id
1 'polypeptide(L)'
;DSAPSVKRSALIGVLGGLVLALLVLLVRALASTRIGDVADLADVTDSSVLGVIPRKGSTAQGGGELEAVLGRNLSFVPPKDGLRTVLLAPSLANEDAATVTLAAADRLHADGHSVIVVDADLRRATATKAAGVTSSAGLSDLLAGRATLQQATYDRSGAPIIAAGTTVGNAAELLATETFAQTLAELGREYDTVLLVGAPLLACTDSSVIAAQVASVVPVVQSGTVRRSQLQQTLESLELCRAHVGGLVLTDARVSARARQMVGAGK
;
A
#
# COMPACT_ATOMS: atom_id res chain seq x y z
N ASP A 1 -62.08 -33.30 -5.90
CA ASP A 1 -61.28 -32.05 -6.11
C ASP A 1 -60.75 -31.53 -4.83
N SER A 2 -59.51 -31.88 -4.54
CA SER A 2 -58.81 -31.45 -3.30
C SER A 2 -58.17 -30.09 -3.58
N ALA A 3 -58.83 -29.01 -3.15
CA ALA A 3 -58.21 -27.68 -3.17
C ALA A 3 -56.92 -27.71 -2.36
N PRO A 4 -55.81 -27.23 -2.91
CA PRO A 4 -54.54 -27.19 -2.17
C PRO A 4 -54.69 -26.31 -0.95
N SER A 5 -54.46 -26.89 0.23
CA SER A 5 -54.63 -26.14 1.48
C SER A 5 -53.68 -24.95 1.48
N VAL A 6 -54.22 -23.72 1.66
CA VAL A 6 -53.47 -22.46 1.70
C VAL A 6 -52.17 -22.58 2.56
N LYS A 7 -52.25 -23.36 3.64
CA LYS A 7 -51.10 -23.65 4.52
C LYS A 7 -49.98 -24.43 3.80
N ARG A 8 -50.31 -25.40 2.94
CA ARG A 8 -49.28 -26.16 2.20
C ARG A 8 -48.63 -25.28 1.12
N SER A 9 -49.42 -24.47 0.41
CA SER A 9 -48.89 -23.56 -0.58
C SER A 9 -48.00 -22.48 0.06
N ALA A 10 -48.41 -21.95 1.22
CA ALA A 10 -47.59 -21.00 1.98
C ALA A 10 -46.26 -21.64 2.47
N LEU A 11 -46.33 -22.89 2.97
CA LEU A 11 -45.13 -23.61 3.41
C LEU A 11 -44.14 -23.86 2.26
N ILE A 12 -44.65 -24.25 1.09
CA ILE A 12 -43.83 -24.47 -0.12
C ILE A 12 -43.21 -23.13 -0.62
N GLY A 13 -43.97 -22.04 -0.57
CA GLY A 13 -43.47 -20.70 -0.90
C GLY A 13 -42.35 -20.22 0.01
N VAL A 14 -42.50 -20.41 1.33
CA VAL A 14 -41.48 -20.06 2.32
C VAL A 14 -40.22 -20.93 2.14
N LEU A 15 -40.37 -22.24 1.94
CA LEU A 15 -39.24 -23.14 1.71
C LEU A 15 -38.51 -22.82 0.42
N GLY A 16 -39.24 -22.58 -0.67
CA GLY A 16 -38.68 -22.17 -1.96
C GLY A 16 -37.95 -20.82 -1.90
N GLY A 17 -38.53 -19.84 -1.18
CA GLY A 17 -37.91 -18.56 -0.93
C GLY A 17 -36.61 -18.66 -0.12
N LEU A 18 -36.59 -19.53 0.91
CA LEU A 18 -35.41 -19.78 1.72
C LEU A 18 -34.28 -20.42 0.88
N VAL A 19 -34.61 -21.43 0.07
CA VAL A 19 -33.63 -22.10 -0.81
C VAL A 19 -33.08 -21.11 -1.83
N LEU A 20 -33.93 -20.28 -2.45
CA LEU A 20 -33.50 -19.26 -3.39
C LEU A 20 -32.60 -18.22 -2.72
N ALA A 21 -32.95 -17.74 -1.53
CA ALA A 21 -32.13 -16.82 -0.76
C ALA A 21 -30.76 -17.42 -0.42
N LEU A 22 -30.73 -18.70 0.00
CA LEU A 22 -29.50 -19.41 0.29
C LEU A 22 -28.62 -19.59 -0.98
N LEU A 23 -29.25 -19.89 -2.11
CA LEU A 23 -28.56 -20.01 -3.41
C LEU A 23 -27.96 -18.66 -3.84
N VAL A 24 -28.70 -17.57 -3.69
CA VAL A 24 -28.20 -16.21 -3.99
C VAL A 24 -27.05 -15.84 -3.05
N LEU A 25 -27.14 -16.14 -1.77
CA LEU A 25 -26.06 -15.91 -0.81
C LEU A 25 -24.82 -16.75 -1.15
N LEU A 26 -25.01 -18.01 -1.52
CA LEU A 26 -23.92 -18.91 -1.95
C LEU A 26 -23.24 -18.39 -3.22
N VAL A 27 -24.03 -18.01 -4.24
CA VAL A 27 -23.48 -17.42 -5.48
C VAL A 27 -22.72 -16.13 -5.19
N ARG A 28 -23.24 -15.25 -4.32
CA ARG A 28 -22.52 -14.02 -3.93
C ARG A 28 -21.24 -14.33 -3.15
N ALA A 29 -21.24 -15.33 -2.27
CA ALA A 29 -20.06 -15.75 -1.53
C ALA A 29 -18.98 -16.34 -2.46
N LEU A 30 -19.37 -17.19 -3.40
CA LEU A 30 -18.48 -17.78 -4.42
C LEU A 30 -18.01 -16.75 -5.45
N ALA A 31 -18.83 -15.73 -5.77
CA ALA A 31 -18.49 -14.65 -6.68
C ALA A 31 -17.69 -13.52 -6.03
N SER A 32 -17.42 -13.58 -4.71
CA SER A 32 -16.61 -12.58 -4.02
C SER A 32 -15.15 -12.72 -4.46
N THR A 33 -14.79 -11.93 -5.47
CA THR A 33 -13.42 -11.87 -6.03
C THR A 33 -12.58 -10.79 -5.36
N ARG A 34 -13.10 -10.08 -4.36
CA ARG A 34 -12.40 -9.00 -3.65
C ARG A 34 -11.64 -9.54 -2.47
N ILE A 35 -10.47 -8.98 -2.25
CA ILE A 35 -9.63 -9.24 -1.08
C ILE A 35 -10.29 -8.60 0.14
N GLY A 36 -10.75 -9.41 1.08
CA GLY A 36 -11.44 -8.98 2.29
C GLY A 36 -10.56 -9.04 3.53
N ASP A 37 -9.67 -10.04 3.62
CA ASP A 37 -8.77 -10.23 4.74
C ASP A 37 -7.40 -10.83 4.32
N VAL A 38 -6.56 -11.11 5.31
CA VAL A 38 -5.22 -11.68 5.08
C VAL A 38 -5.27 -13.07 4.44
N ALA A 39 -6.31 -13.87 4.69
CA ALA A 39 -6.43 -15.20 4.10
C ALA A 39 -6.62 -15.13 2.58
N ASP A 40 -7.35 -14.11 2.11
CA ASP A 40 -7.54 -13.88 0.67
C ASP A 40 -6.23 -13.51 -0.04
N LEU A 41 -5.27 -12.86 0.66
CA LEU A 41 -3.94 -12.57 0.12
C LEU A 41 -3.13 -13.84 -0.06
N ALA A 42 -3.18 -14.78 0.89
CA ALA A 42 -2.47 -16.05 0.82
C ALA A 42 -2.94 -16.94 -0.35
N ASP A 43 -4.17 -16.75 -0.83
CA ASP A 43 -4.67 -17.44 -2.03
C ASP A 43 -4.09 -16.88 -3.35
N VAL A 44 -3.51 -15.69 -3.32
CA VAL A 44 -2.98 -14.99 -4.51
C VAL A 44 -1.46 -15.01 -4.56
N THR A 45 -0.80 -14.98 -3.40
CA THR A 45 0.66 -14.87 -3.32
C THR A 45 1.21 -15.48 -2.06
N ASP A 46 2.42 -16.03 -2.15
CA ASP A 46 3.23 -16.50 -1.01
C ASP A 46 3.97 -15.35 -0.31
N SER A 47 3.83 -14.10 -0.80
CA SER A 47 4.50 -12.94 -0.21
C SER A 47 4.00 -12.66 1.20
N SER A 48 4.91 -12.33 2.10
CA SER A 48 4.60 -12.01 3.51
C SER A 48 3.74 -10.75 3.62
N VAL A 49 2.78 -10.75 4.55
CA VAL A 49 2.02 -9.56 4.91
C VAL A 49 2.80 -8.80 5.98
N LEU A 50 3.37 -7.64 5.61
CA LEU A 50 4.21 -6.82 6.48
C LEU A 50 3.39 -6.04 7.51
N GLY A 51 2.14 -5.73 7.19
CA GLY A 51 1.28 -4.98 8.09
C GLY A 51 -0.19 -5.06 7.69
N VAL A 52 -1.04 -4.92 8.69
CA VAL A 52 -2.50 -4.87 8.53
C VAL A 52 -2.99 -3.60 9.22
N ILE A 53 -3.45 -2.63 8.46
CA ILE A 53 -3.95 -1.36 8.99
C ILE A 53 -5.47 -1.44 9.09
N PRO A 54 -6.05 -1.28 10.28
CA PRO A 54 -7.49 -1.37 10.46
C PRO A 54 -8.21 -0.17 9.86
N ARG A 55 -9.49 -0.35 9.56
CA ARG A 55 -10.36 0.73 9.09
C ARG A 55 -10.46 1.85 10.15
N LYS A 56 -10.36 3.10 9.70
CA LYS A 56 -10.59 4.28 10.57
C LYS A 56 -11.96 4.17 11.24
N GLY A 57 -12.00 4.32 12.58
CA GLY A 57 -13.25 4.20 13.36
C GLY A 57 -13.62 2.79 13.81
N SER A 58 -12.83 1.76 13.51
CA SER A 58 -12.96 0.49 14.19
C SER A 58 -12.47 0.65 15.64
N THR A 59 -13.26 0.14 16.61
CA THR A 59 -12.93 0.15 18.04
C THR A 59 -11.75 -0.77 18.42
N ALA A 60 -10.95 -1.17 17.44
CA ALA A 60 -9.72 -1.89 17.66
C ALA A 60 -8.70 -0.95 18.33
N GLN A 61 -8.66 -0.97 19.67
CA GLN A 61 -7.50 -0.49 20.42
C GLN A 61 -6.26 -1.13 19.81
N GLY A 62 -5.37 -0.35 19.22
CA GLY A 62 -4.14 -0.87 18.64
C GLY A 62 -3.75 -0.31 17.25
N GLY A 63 -4.37 0.78 16.74
CA GLY A 63 -3.94 1.38 15.46
C GLY A 63 -2.45 1.68 15.46
N GLY A 64 -1.94 2.35 16.48
CA GLY A 64 -0.51 2.65 16.63
C GLY A 64 0.40 1.43 16.80
N GLU A 65 -0.11 0.32 17.34
CA GLU A 65 0.65 -0.93 17.47
C GLU A 65 0.85 -1.63 16.12
N LEU A 66 -0.17 -1.62 15.26
CA LEU A 66 -0.09 -2.22 13.92
C LEU A 66 0.81 -1.40 12.98
N GLU A 67 0.79 -0.08 13.10
CA GLU A 67 1.71 0.82 12.41
C GLU A 67 3.15 0.61 12.89
N ALA A 68 3.36 0.35 14.19
CA ALA A 68 4.65 0.00 14.75
C ALA A 68 5.19 -1.33 14.20
N VAL A 69 4.30 -2.32 14.02
CA VAL A 69 4.67 -3.60 13.40
C VAL A 69 5.10 -3.39 11.94
N LEU A 70 4.37 -2.58 11.18
CA LEU A 70 4.74 -2.26 9.81
C LEU A 70 6.12 -1.57 9.76
N GLY A 71 6.35 -0.53 10.56
CA GLY A 71 7.64 0.14 10.63
C GLY A 71 8.78 -0.84 10.91
N ARG A 72 8.64 -1.67 11.93
CA ARG A 72 9.62 -2.71 12.26
C ARG A 72 9.84 -3.69 11.11
N ASN A 73 8.78 -4.17 10.46
CA ASN A 73 8.91 -5.11 9.35
C ASN A 73 9.62 -4.47 8.15
N LEU A 74 9.39 -3.18 7.90
CA LEU A 74 10.11 -2.42 6.85
C LEU A 74 11.60 -2.29 7.16
N SER A 75 12.02 -2.20 8.43
CA SER A 75 13.44 -2.16 8.79
C SER A 75 14.18 -3.48 8.53
N PHE A 76 13.46 -4.60 8.39
CA PHE A 76 14.03 -5.90 8.06
C PHE A 76 14.09 -6.18 6.55
N VAL A 77 13.52 -5.31 5.71
CA VAL A 77 13.66 -5.45 4.25
C VAL A 77 15.14 -5.41 3.88
N PRO A 78 15.67 -6.43 3.16
CA PRO A 78 17.07 -6.48 2.82
C PRO A 78 17.46 -5.30 1.92
N PRO A 79 18.62 -4.68 2.16
CA PRO A 79 19.13 -3.64 1.28
C PRO A 79 19.58 -4.23 -0.06
N LYS A 80 19.49 -3.42 -1.12
CA LYS A 80 20.10 -3.69 -2.43
C LYS A 80 21.28 -2.73 -2.60
N ASP A 81 22.44 -3.26 -2.93
CA ASP A 81 23.67 -2.48 -3.08
C ASP A 81 24.02 -1.60 -1.85
N GLY A 82 23.67 -2.08 -0.66
CA GLY A 82 23.85 -1.35 0.59
C GLY A 82 22.78 -0.31 0.91
N LEU A 83 21.81 -0.07 0.01
CA LEU A 83 20.77 0.92 0.15
C LEU A 83 19.44 0.26 0.51
N ARG A 84 18.80 0.70 1.59
CA ARG A 84 17.45 0.26 1.94
C ARG A 84 16.44 1.27 1.44
N THR A 85 16.04 1.09 0.19
CA THR A 85 15.02 1.88 -0.49
C THR A 85 13.76 1.03 -0.67
N VAL A 86 12.63 1.47 -0.13
CA VAL A 86 11.36 0.71 -0.19
C VAL A 86 10.28 1.58 -0.83
N LEU A 87 9.73 1.11 -1.93
CA LEU A 87 8.60 1.73 -2.59
C LEU A 87 7.29 1.17 -2.03
N LEU A 88 6.51 1.99 -1.35
CA LEU A 88 5.13 1.67 -1.02
C LEU A 88 4.22 2.32 -2.07
N ALA A 89 3.52 1.50 -2.82
CA ALA A 89 2.65 1.99 -3.89
C ALA A 89 1.28 1.29 -3.84
N PRO A 90 0.19 2.04 -4.04
CA PRO A 90 -1.13 1.46 -4.05
C PRO A 90 -1.32 0.60 -5.32
N SER A 91 -2.07 -0.51 -5.21
CA SER A 91 -2.45 -1.29 -6.39
C SER A 91 -3.41 -0.50 -7.28
N LEU A 92 -4.34 0.24 -6.67
CA LEU A 92 -5.35 1.07 -7.33
C LEU A 92 -5.31 2.52 -6.83
N ALA A 93 -5.88 3.43 -7.63
CA ALA A 93 -5.81 4.89 -7.40
C ALA A 93 -6.45 5.40 -6.10
N ASN A 94 -7.36 4.65 -5.50
CA ASN A 94 -8.12 5.09 -4.32
C ASN A 94 -7.56 4.55 -3.00
N GLU A 95 -6.40 3.93 -3.02
CA GLU A 95 -5.76 3.35 -1.83
C GLU A 95 -4.81 4.35 -1.19
N ASP A 96 -4.79 4.39 0.14
CA ASP A 96 -4.03 5.37 0.91
C ASP A 96 -2.63 4.82 1.30
N ALA A 97 -1.75 4.69 0.32
CA ALA A 97 -0.37 4.33 0.58
C ALA A 97 0.42 5.46 1.26
N ALA A 98 0.03 6.72 1.01
CA ALA A 98 0.73 7.88 1.54
C ALA A 98 0.64 7.95 3.08
N THR A 99 -0.58 7.91 3.64
CA THR A 99 -0.76 7.95 5.11
C THR A 99 -0.09 6.76 5.79
N VAL A 100 -0.18 5.57 5.18
CA VAL A 100 0.46 4.35 5.71
C VAL A 100 1.99 4.50 5.75
N THR A 101 2.59 5.01 4.66
CA THR A 101 4.04 5.23 4.58
C THR A 101 4.51 6.27 5.58
N LEU A 102 3.78 7.39 5.71
CA LEU A 102 4.10 8.43 6.67
C LEU A 102 4.03 7.92 8.11
N ALA A 103 2.99 7.17 8.46
CA ALA A 103 2.84 6.59 9.80
C ALA A 103 3.96 5.59 10.12
N ALA A 104 4.35 4.75 9.16
CA ALA A 104 5.46 3.82 9.32
C ALA A 104 6.80 4.55 9.46
N ALA A 105 7.03 5.61 8.67
CA ALA A 105 8.23 6.45 8.76
C ALA A 105 8.33 7.16 10.11
N ASP A 106 7.23 7.75 10.58
CA ASP A 106 7.18 8.44 11.86
C ASP A 106 7.45 7.49 13.03
N ARG A 107 6.96 6.26 12.91
CA ARG A 107 7.25 5.23 13.90
C ARG A 107 8.73 4.83 13.89
N LEU A 108 9.33 4.56 12.72
CA LEU A 108 10.75 4.28 12.60
C LEU A 108 11.60 5.42 13.17
N HIS A 109 11.24 6.66 12.86
CA HIS A 109 11.90 7.85 13.39
C HIS A 109 11.82 7.94 14.92
N ALA A 110 10.64 7.68 15.49
CA ALA A 110 10.43 7.66 16.94
C ALA A 110 11.21 6.53 17.64
N ASP A 111 11.46 5.41 16.95
CA ASP A 111 12.27 4.29 17.43
C ASP A 111 13.80 4.55 17.27
N GLY A 112 14.19 5.74 16.76
CA GLY A 112 15.57 6.18 16.63
C GLY A 112 16.26 5.80 15.33
N HIS A 113 15.52 5.29 14.32
CA HIS A 113 16.07 5.04 12.99
C HIS A 113 16.19 6.33 12.17
N SER A 114 17.25 6.43 11.39
CA SER A 114 17.40 7.49 10.38
C SER A 114 16.56 7.15 9.15
N VAL A 115 15.45 7.85 8.96
CA VAL A 115 14.49 7.56 7.87
C VAL A 115 14.03 8.84 7.20
N ILE A 116 13.84 8.78 5.88
CA ILE A 116 13.26 9.87 5.08
C ILE A 116 12.14 9.30 4.19
N VAL A 117 11.10 10.12 3.98
CA VAL A 117 10.03 9.83 3.02
C VAL A 117 10.28 10.60 1.72
N VAL A 118 10.03 9.98 0.58
CA VAL A 118 10.10 10.60 -0.73
C VAL A 118 8.74 10.49 -1.42
N ASP A 119 8.10 11.61 -1.71
CA ASP A 119 6.87 11.61 -2.49
C ASP A 119 7.20 11.48 -3.98
N ALA A 120 7.18 10.25 -4.49
CA ALA A 120 7.43 9.93 -5.88
C ALA A 120 6.14 9.85 -6.73
N ASP A 121 4.95 10.17 -6.14
CA ASP A 121 3.72 10.39 -6.90
C ASP A 121 3.69 11.83 -7.44
N LEU A 122 4.52 12.10 -8.44
CA LEU A 122 4.72 13.43 -9.03
C LEU A 122 3.47 13.98 -9.73
N ARG A 123 2.44 13.15 -9.91
CA ARG A 123 1.17 13.57 -10.54
C ARG A 123 0.16 14.08 -9.53
N ARG A 124 0.11 13.49 -8.33
CA ARG A 124 -0.92 13.77 -7.33
C ARG A 124 -0.37 14.36 -6.06
N ALA A 125 0.94 14.23 -5.82
CA ALA A 125 1.63 14.68 -4.61
C ALA A 125 0.92 14.16 -3.33
N THR A 126 0.70 12.83 -3.28
CA THR A 126 -0.16 12.23 -2.25
C THR A 126 0.48 12.27 -0.87
N ALA A 127 1.77 12.00 -0.74
CA ALA A 127 2.47 12.07 0.54
C ALA A 127 2.70 13.53 0.99
N THR A 128 3.01 14.44 0.08
CA THR A 128 3.15 15.87 0.34
C THR A 128 1.88 16.46 0.95
N LYS A 129 0.73 16.14 0.34
CA LYS A 129 -0.59 16.56 0.84
C LYS A 129 -0.93 15.92 2.18
N ALA A 130 -0.71 14.63 2.33
CA ALA A 130 -0.99 13.91 3.57
C ALA A 130 -0.10 14.39 4.73
N ALA A 131 1.14 14.80 4.44
CA ALA A 131 2.06 15.38 5.41
C ALA A 131 1.73 16.85 5.78
N GLY A 132 0.78 17.49 5.08
CA GLY A 132 0.43 18.89 5.27
C GLY A 132 1.54 19.86 4.85
N VAL A 133 2.47 19.44 3.98
CA VAL A 133 3.59 20.24 3.51
C VAL A 133 3.13 21.16 2.39
N THR A 134 3.34 22.46 2.56
CA THR A 134 3.20 23.45 1.49
C THR A 134 4.57 23.61 0.85
N SER A 135 4.78 22.95 -0.28
CA SER A 135 6.08 22.92 -0.94
C SER A 135 6.18 23.96 -2.06
N SER A 136 7.32 24.66 -2.13
CA SER A 136 7.70 25.51 -3.27
C SER A 136 8.62 24.77 -4.26
N ALA A 137 9.25 23.67 -3.82
CA ALA A 137 10.12 22.82 -4.60
C ALA A 137 9.95 21.37 -4.13
N GLY A 138 10.37 20.40 -4.92
CA GLY A 138 10.33 18.99 -4.56
C GLY A 138 11.09 18.12 -5.55
N LEU A 139 10.80 16.82 -5.51
CA LEU A 139 11.50 15.82 -6.31
C LEU A 139 11.47 16.13 -7.80
N SER A 140 10.32 16.52 -8.35
CA SER A 140 10.22 16.89 -9.77
C SER A 140 11.09 18.08 -10.16
N ASP A 141 11.26 19.04 -9.25
CA ASP A 141 12.08 20.23 -9.47
C ASP A 141 13.57 19.88 -9.32
N LEU A 142 13.92 19.03 -8.37
CA LEU A 142 15.26 18.48 -8.21
C LEU A 142 15.70 17.70 -9.46
N LEU A 143 14.87 16.78 -9.93
CA LEU A 143 15.16 15.96 -11.12
C LEU A 143 15.25 16.79 -12.40
N ALA A 144 14.55 17.91 -12.46
CA ALA A 144 14.66 18.88 -13.57
C ALA A 144 15.79 19.90 -13.40
N GLY A 145 16.62 19.80 -12.36
CA GLY A 145 17.72 20.70 -12.09
C GLY A 145 17.32 22.11 -11.65
N ARG A 146 16.07 22.30 -11.19
CA ARG A 146 15.51 23.57 -10.73
C ARG A 146 15.61 23.80 -9.22
N ALA A 147 15.90 22.73 -8.46
CA ALA A 147 16.05 22.78 -7.02
C ALA A 147 17.18 21.88 -6.55
N THR A 148 17.74 22.17 -5.39
CA THR A 148 18.68 21.30 -4.69
C THR A 148 17.93 20.31 -3.79
N LEU A 149 18.60 19.23 -3.35
CA LEU A 149 18.05 18.26 -2.42
C LEU A 149 17.56 18.95 -1.13
N GLN A 150 18.35 19.86 -0.58
CA GLN A 150 18.00 20.63 0.60
C GLN A 150 16.72 21.47 0.42
N GLN A 151 16.52 22.07 -0.76
CA GLN A 151 15.33 22.86 -1.07
C GLN A 151 14.08 21.99 -1.26
N ALA A 152 14.25 20.74 -1.67
CA ALA A 152 13.18 19.77 -1.88
C ALA A 152 12.79 19.02 -0.60
N THR A 153 13.62 19.08 0.45
CA THR A 153 13.43 18.40 1.74
C THR A 153 12.77 19.32 2.74
N TYR A 154 11.77 18.78 3.44
CA TYR A 154 10.99 19.51 4.45
C TYR A 154 10.99 18.73 5.76
N ASP A 155 11.36 19.46 6.83
CA ASP A 155 11.23 18.95 8.19
C ASP A 155 9.77 18.96 8.65
N ARG A 156 9.41 17.98 9.44
CA ARG A 156 8.09 17.84 10.06
C ARG A 156 8.25 17.23 11.47
N SER A 157 7.17 17.14 12.23
CA SER A 157 7.18 16.57 13.59
C SER A 157 7.54 15.08 13.66
N GLY A 158 7.62 14.39 12.53
CA GLY A 158 8.08 13.01 12.37
C GLY A 158 9.27 12.93 11.42
N ALA A 159 9.36 11.86 10.63
CA ALA A 159 10.40 11.70 9.62
C ALA A 159 10.37 12.83 8.58
N PRO A 160 11.51 13.38 8.14
CA PRO A 160 11.57 14.38 7.09
C PRO A 160 11.01 13.83 5.78
N ILE A 161 10.59 14.74 4.88
CA ILE A 161 10.00 14.38 3.60
C ILE A 161 10.59 15.20 2.45
N ILE A 162 10.89 14.53 1.35
CA ILE A 162 11.07 15.19 0.05
C ILE A 162 9.69 15.30 -0.60
N ALA A 163 9.23 16.52 -0.82
CA ALA A 163 7.95 16.79 -1.44
C ALA A 163 7.95 16.38 -2.92
N ALA A 164 6.78 16.14 -3.51
CA ALA A 164 6.67 15.83 -4.93
C ALA A 164 7.13 16.98 -5.83
N GLY A 165 6.93 18.22 -5.40
CA GLY A 165 7.26 19.43 -6.16
C GLY A 165 6.18 19.80 -7.18
N THR A 166 6.60 20.45 -8.25
CA THR A 166 5.70 20.87 -9.33
C THR A 166 5.09 19.66 -10.03
N THR A 167 3.77 19.64 -10.18
CA THR A 167 3.08 18.56 -10.90
C THR A 167 3.52 18.50 -12.37
N VAL A 168 3.87 17.31 -12.84
CA VAL A 168 4.43 17.10 -14.18
C VAL A 168 3.66 16.03 -14.97
N GLY A 169 3.59 16.19 -16.28
CA GLY A 169 2.99 15.20 -17.18
C GLY A 169 3.93 14.03 -17.51
N ASN A 170 5.25 14.27 -17.50
CA ASN A 170 6.31 13.33 -17.87
C ASN A 170 6.99 12.68 -16.66
N ALA A 171 6.22 12.33 -15.62
CA ALA A 171 6.74 11.78 -14.37
C ALA A 171 7.63 10.54 -14.59
N ALA A 172 7.20 9.57 -15.41
CA ALA A 172 7.98 8.37 -15.70
C ALA A 172 9.34 8.68 -16.31
N GLU A 173 9.43 9.69 -17.22
CA GLU A 173 10.68 10.10 -17.83
C GLU A 173 11.66 10.68 -16.80
N LEU A 174 11.16 11.56 -15.90
CA LEU A 174 11.99 12.12 -14.83
C LEU A 174 12.47 11.05 -13.84
N LEU A 175 11.62 10.10 -13.49
CA LEU A 175 11.93 9.00 -12.58
C LEU A 175 12.85 7.94 -13.23
N ALA A 176 12.98 7.94 -14.56
CA ALA A 176 13.91 7.08 -15.29
C ALA A 176 15.32 7.69 -15.43
N THR A 177 15.53 8.92 -14.99
CA THR A 177 16.82 9.61 -15.16
C THR A 177 17.90 9.07 -14.23
N GLU A 178 19.14 9.18 -14.65
CA GLU A 178 20.32 8.92 -13.80
C GLU A 178 20.33 9.82 -12.55
N THR A 179 19.82 11.04 -12.66
CA THR A 179 19.67 11.97 -11.53
C THR A 179 18.82 11.38 -10.42
N PHE A 180 17.74 10.66 -10.75
CA PHE A 180 16.92 9.98 -9.75
C PHE A 180 17.70 8.86 -9.04
N ALA A 181 18.42 8.03 -9.79
CA ALA A 181 19.25 6.97 -9.21
C ALA A 181 20.35 7.55 -8.30
N GLN A 182 21.00 8.64 -8.70
CA GLN A 182 21.99 9.35 -7.90
C GLN A 182 21.36 9.95 -6.63
N THR A 183 20.17 10.53 -6.75
CA THR A 183 19.41 11.03 -5.57
C THR A 183 19.11 9.92 -4.58
N LEU A 184 18.66 8.73 -5.02
CA LEU A 184 18.44 7.59 -4.13
C LEU A 184 19.75 7.14 -3.48
N ALA A 185 20.85 7.12 -4.21
CA ALA A 185 22.16 6.75 -3.68
C ALA A 185 22.68 7.78 -2.65
N GLU A 186 22.45 9.07 -2.85
CA GLU A 186 22.77 10.14 -1.91
C GLU A 186 21.95 9.98 -0.62
N LEU A 187 20.64 9.83 -0.73
CA LEU A 187 19.75 9.60 0.41
C LEU A 187 20.11 8.35 1.19
N GLY A 188 20.45 7.26 0.51
CA GLY A 188 20.84 6.01 1.17
C GLY A 188 22.20 6.05 1.90
N ARG A 189 23.01 7.11 1.71
CA ARG A 189 24.22 7.37 2.51
C ARG A 189 23.91 8.16 3.78
N GLU A 190 22.84 8.96 3.78
CA GLU A 190 22.44 9.82 4.90
C GLU A 190 21.42 9.16 5.81
N TYR A 191 20.56 8.30 5.23
CA TYR A 191 19.47 7.65 5.93
C TYR A 191 19.56 6.13 5.89
N ASP A 192 19.29 5.48 7.01
CA ASP A 192 19.24 4.01 7.10
C ASP A 192 18.13 3.41 6.22
N THR A 193 17.05 4.17 6.03
CA THR A 193 15.89 3.73 5.23
C THR A 193 15.28 4.89 4.46
N VAL A 194 15.08 4.70 3.17
CA VAL A 194 14.36 5.63 2.29
C VAL A 194 13.03 5.01 1.90
N LEU A 195 11.93 5.59 2.34
CA LEU A 195 10.57 5.14 2.01
C LEU A 195 10.00 6.02 0.90
N LEU A 196 9.70 5.41 -0.24
CA LEU A 196 9.11 6.11 -1.38
C LEU A 196 7.60 5.86 -1.43
N VAL A 197 6.81 6.91 -1.66
CA VAL A 197 5.38 6.80 -1.97
C VAL A 197 5.19 6.89 -3.47
N GLY A 198 4.69 5.81 -4.08
CA GLY A 198 4.50 5.72 -5.52
C GLY A 198 3.09 6.02 -6.00
N ALA A 199 2.96 6.22 -7.31
CA ALA A 199 1.69 6.24 -8.02
C ALA A 199 1.07 4.83 -8.09
N PRO A 200 -0.23 4.67 -8.41
CA PRO A 200 -0.88 3.36 -8.49
C PRO A 200 -0.22 2.43 -9.51
N LEU A 201 0.11 1.21 -9.07
CA LEU A 201 0.85 0.23 -9.87
C LEU A 201 0.12 -0.21 -11.15
N LEU A 202 -1.21 -0.33 -11.12
CA LEU A 202 -1.99 -0.73 -12.29
C LEU A 202 -2.39 0.45 -13.20
N ALA A 203 -2.32 1.69 -12.72
CA ALA A 203 -2.79 2.84 -13.48
C ALA A 203 -1.68 3.64 -14.15
N CYS A 204 -0.44 3.52 -13.64
CA CYS A 204 0.68 4.37 -14.07
C CYS A 204 1.97 3.54 -14.20
N THR A 205 2.74 3.83 -15.24
CA THR A 205 4.08 3.26 -15.43
C THR A 205 5.13 3.85 -14.48
N ASP A 206 4.82 4.98 -13.83
CA ASP A 206 5.74 5.72 -12.97
C ASP A 206 6.33 4.84 -11.87
N SER A 207 5.46 4.10 -11.15
CA SER A 207 5.90 3.19 -10.08
C SER A 207 6.66 1.96 -10.59
N SER A 208 6.38 1.50 -11.81
CA SER A 208 7.15 0.40 -12.43
C SER A 208 8.59 0.82 -12.73
N VAL A 209 8.79 2.08 -13.14
CA VAL A 209 10.13 2.66 -13.36
C VAL A 209 10.91 2.75 -12.05
N ILE A 210 10.25 3.17 -10.96
CA ILE A 210 10.87 3.23 -9.63
C ILE A 210 11.16 1.80 -9.12
N ALA A 211 10.24 0.87 -9.33
CA ALA A 211 10.32 -0.52 -8.84
C ALA A 211 11.61 -1.24 -9.28
N ALA A 212 12.10 -0.95 -10.48
CA ALA A 212 13.35 -1.50 -11.00
C ALA A 212 14.61 -0.94 -10.28
N GLN A 213 14.51 0.24 -9.65
CA GLN A 213 15.63 0.98 -9.08
C GLN A 213 15.73 0.86 -7.55
N VAL A 214 14.66 0.44 -6.88
CA VAL A 214 14.63 0.30 -5.41
C VAL A 214 15.01 -1.09 -4.94
N ALA A 215 15.32 -1.22 -3.65
CA ALA A 215 15.64 -2.51 -3.03
C ALA A 215 14.40 -3.41 -2.95
N SER A 216 13.24 -2.82 -2.69
CA SER A 216 12.00 -3.58 -2.54
C SER A 216 10.76 -2.76 -2.86
N VAL A 217 9.72 -3.44 -3.32
CA VAL A 217 8.39 -2.88 -3.52
C VAL A 217 7.41 -3.54 -2.54
N VAL A 218 6.57 -2.72 -1.95
CA VAL A 218 5.51 -3.16 -1.02
C VAL A 218 4.17 -2.64 -1.56
N PRO A 219 3.43 -3.45 -2.30
CA PRO A 219 2.07 -3.10 -2.72
C PRO A 219 1.17 -2.86 -1.51
N VAL A 220 0.46 -1.74 -1.53
CA VAL A 220 -0.58 -1.41 -0.56
C VAL A 220 -1.93 -1.80 -1.15
N VAL A 221 -2.67 -2.65 -0.45
CA VAL A 221 -3.92 -3.26 -0.90
C VAL A 221 -5.05 -2.87 0.05
N GLN A 222 -6.10 -2.24 -0.46
CA GLN A 222 -7.25 -1.88 0.36
C GLN A 222 -8.28 -3.01 0.39
N SER A 223 -8.61 -3.47 1.61
CA SER A 223 -9.62 -4.50 1.85
C SER A 223 -10.98 -4.11 1.27
N GLY A 224 -11.63 -5.04 0.60
CA GLY A 224 -12.94 -4.85 -0.02
C GLY A 224 -12.94 -4.02 -1.32
N THR A 225 -11.80 -3.49 -1.74
CA THR A 225 -11.65 -2.66 -2.96
C THR A 225 -10.97 -3.43 -4.08
N VAL A 226 -9.79 -3.98 -3.80
CA VAL A 226 -8.97 -4.71 -4.78
C VAL A 226 -9.55 -6.10 -5.04
N ARG A 227 -9.59 -6.50 -6.32
CA ARG A 227 -9.93 -7.87 -6.72
C ARG A 227 -8.68 -8.75 -6.75
N ARG A 228 -8.84 -10.05 -6.51
CA ARG A 228 -7.75 -11.04 -6.59
C ARG A 228 -7.02 -10.95 -7.94
N SER A 229 -7.75 -10.84 -9.06
CA SER A 229 -7.16 -10.70 -10.39
C SER A 229 -6.36 -9.39 -10.57
N GLN A 230 -6.77 -8.30 -9.93
CA GLN A 230 -6.04 -7.03 -9.98
C GLN A 230 -4.74 -7.10 -9.18
N LEU A 231 -4.77 -7.74 -8.00
CA LEU A 231 -3.53 -7.97 -7.24
C LEU A 231 -2.58 -8.86 -8.02
N GLN A 232 -3.09 -9.94 -8.63
CA GLN A 232 -2.28 -10.83 -9.46
C GLN A 232 -1.63 -10.06 -10.62
N GLN A 233 -2.37 -9.23 -11.35
CA GLN A 233 -1.83 -8.36 -12.39
C GLN A 233 -0.77 -7.39 -11.87
N THR A 234 -0.98 -6.84 -10.65
CA THR A 234 0.02 -5.99 -10.00
C THR A 234 1.33 -6.74 -9.78
N LEU A 235 1.25 -7.96 -9.24
CA LEU A 235 2.43 -8.78 -8.96
C LEU A 235 3.14 -9.23 -10.25
N GLU A 236 2.39 -9.66 -11.25
CA GLU A 236 2.92 -9.99 -12.59
C GLU A 236 3.65 -8.80 -13.23
N SER A 237 3.06 -7.59 -13.12
CA SER A 237 3.70 -6.36 -13.61
C SER A 237 5.03 -6.06 -12.90
N LEU A 238 5.10 -6.27 -11.59
CA LEU A 238 6.33 -6.10 -10.82
C LEU A 238 7.38 -7.15 -11.17
N GLU A 239 6.97 -8.39 -11.42
CA GLU A 239 7.87 -9.47 -11.86
C GLU A 239 8.47 -9.16 -13.23
N LEU A 240 7.68 -8.65 -14.19
CA LEU A 240 8.16 -8.21 -15.49
C LEU A 240 9.24 -7.11 -15.39
N CYS A 241 9.11 -6.23 -14.39
CA CYS A 241 10.12 -5.21 -14.09
C CYS A 241 11.32 -5.75 -13.28
N ARG A 242 11.33 -7.05 -12.95
CA ARG A 242 12.32 -7.68 -12.06
C ARG A 242 12.40 -7.02 -10.69
N ALA A 243 11.31 -6.44 -10.23
CA ALA A 243 11.22 -5.82 -8.92
C ALA A 243 11.14 -6.88 -7.83
N HIS A 244 11.85 -6.67 -6.73
CA HIS A 244 11.72 -7.52 -5.55
C HIS A 244 10.49 -7.07 -4.74
N VAL A 245 9.50 -7.96 -4.59
CA VAL A 245 8.34 -7.74 -3.72
C VAL A 245 8.71 -8.18 -2.31
N GLY A 246 8.94 -7.21 -1.42
CA GLY A 246 9.35 -7.48 -0.03
C GLY A 246 8.19 -7.91 0.87
N GLY A 247 6.97 -7.79 0.39
CA GLY A 247 5.73 -8.16 1.06
C GLY A 247 4.57 -7.25 0.67
N LEU A 248 3.47 -7.34 1.39
CA LEU A 248 2.22 -6.62 1.13
C LEU A 248 1.74 -5.90 2.39
N VAL A 249 1.03 -4.80 2.22
CA VAL A 249 0.29 -4.13 3.31
C VAL A 249 -1.19 -4.16 2.99
N LEU A 250 -2.00 -4.64 3.94
CA LEU A 250 -3.45 -4.64 3.83
C LEU A 250 -4.02 -3.47 4.65
N THR A 251 -4.75 -2.57 3.99
CA THR A 251 -5.40 -1.41 4.63
C THR A 251 -6.92 -1.59 4.71
N ASP A 252 -7.59 -0.81 5.57
CA ASP A 252 -9.04 -0.88 5.80
C ASP A 252 -9.54 -2.29 6.18
N ALA A 253 -8.65 -3.12 6.72
CA ALA A 253 -8.98 -4.49 7.07
C ALA A 253 -9.97 -4.56 8.25
N ARG A 254 -10.89 -5.51 8.15
CA ARG A 254 -11.63 -5.95 9.34
C ARG A 254 -10.69 -6.83 10.15
N VAL A 255 -10.20 -6.29 11.26
CA VAL A 255 -9.27 -7.04 12.13
C VAL A 255 -9.99 -8.20 12.79
N SER A 256 -9.93 -9.38 12.17
CA SER A 256 -10.37 -10.62 12.77
C SER A 256 -9.38 -11.05 13.88
N ALA A 257 -9.86 -11.87 14.85
CA ALA A 257 -8.98 -12.42 15.89
C ALA A 257 -7.79 -13.19 15.31
N ARG A 258 -7.96 -13.77 14.13
CA ARG A 258 -6.94 -14.52 13.39
C ARG A 258 -5.86 -13.61 12.79
N ALA A 259 -6.25 -12.43 12.31
CA ALA A 259 -5.29 -11.42 11.80
C ALA A 259 -4.37 -10.91 12.91
N ARG A 260 -4.88 -10.76 14.15
CA ARG A 260 -4.07 -10.38 15.33
C ARG A 260 -3.03 -11.44 15.68
N GLN A 261 -3.36 -12.73 15.56
CA GLN A 261 -2.42 -13.83 15.83
C GLN A 261 -1.30 -13.90 14.78
N MET A 262 -1.57 -13.66 13.50
CA MET A 262 -0.54 -13.70 12.44
C MET A 262 0.45 -12.54 12.55
N VAL A 263 -0.02 -11.34 12.93
CA VAL A 263 0.83 -10.15 13.12
C VAL A 263 1.59 -10.19 14.45
N GLY A 264 1.04 -10.90 15.47
CA GLY A 264 1.66 -11.07 16.79
C GLY A 264 2.57 -12.31 16.94
N ALA A 265 2.59 -13.23 15.99
CA ALA A 265 3.37 -14.47 16.05
C ALA A 265 4.85 -14.31 15.66
N GLY A 266 5.31 -13.09 15.42
CA GLY A 266 6.72 -12.74 15.20
C GLY A 266 7.45 -12.37 16.50
N LYS A 267 7.21 -13.12 17.61
CA LYS A 267 8.00 -13.04 18.84
C LYS A 267 9.06 -14.12 18.88
#